data_9c98f4cd979f2decdd4bd12a522d236e
#
_entry.id   9c98f4cd979f2decdd4bd12a522d236e
#
_cell.length_a   1.000
_cell.length_b   1.000
_cell.length_c   1.000
_cell.angle_alpha   90.00
_cell.angle_beta   90.00
_cell.angle_gamma   90.00
#
_symmetry.space_group_name_H-M   'P 1'
#
loop_
_entity.id
_entity.type
_entity.pdbx_description
1 polymer ?
#
loop_
_entity_poly.entity_id
_entity_poly.type
_entity_poly.pdbx_seq_one_letter_code
_entity_poly.pdbx_strand_id
1 'polypeptide(L)'
;MAEPDRLVRVGAVDCGTNSIRLLVADIDRATGALTDVLRRMEIVRLGYGVDRTGRIDPDAMRRTLAMSREYAGQCASLGAEGVRFAATSASRDAANAAEFVAGVRDAFARFGTVPEVITGDE
;
A
#
# COMPACT_ATOMS: atom_id res chain seq x y z
N MET A 1 22.56 5.99 23.99
CA MET A 1 21.12 5.96 23.89
C MET A 1 20.69 6.74 22.65
N ALA A 2 19.79 6.18 21.84
CA ALA A 2 19.36 6.86 20.64
C ALA A 2 18.50 8.09 20.97
N GLU A 3 18.67 9.16 20.22
CA GLU A 3 17.80 10.30 20.31
C GLU A 3 16.38 9.89 19.92
N PRO A 4 15.32 10.39 20.60
CA PRO A 4 13.93 10.06 20.23
C PRO A 4 13.61 10.37 18.77
N ASP A 5 14.22 11.43 18.20
CA ASP A 5 13.99 11.86 16.83
C ASP A 5 14.84 11.12 15.80
N ARG A 6 15.74 10.25 16.26
CA ARG A 6 16.63 9.52 15.35
C ARG A 6 15.88 8.50 14.53
N LEU A 7 14.86 7.87 15.11
CA LEU A 7 14.05 6.87 14.43
C LEU A 7 12.76 7.50 13.92
N VAL A 8 12.41 7.17 12.68
CA VAL A 8 11.11 7.53 12.12
C VAL A 8 10.40 6.24 11.69
N ARG A 9 9.15 6.09 12.13
CA ARG A 9 8.35 4.94 11.75
C ARG A 9 7.52 5.27 10.53
N VAL A 10 7.61 4.41 9.49
CA VAL A 10 6.92 4.61 8.23
C VAL A 10 6.25 3.31 7.80
N GLY A 11 5.22 3.43 6.98
CA GLY A 11 4.57 2.30 6.36
C GLY A 11 4.80 2.31 4.85
N ALA A 12 4.85 1.12 4.27
CA ALA A 12 4.91 0.95 2.83
C ALA A 12 3.97 -0.17 2.43
N VAL A 13 3.10 0.12 1.47
CA VAL A 13 2.18 -0.86 0.91
C VAL A 13 2.58 -1.11 -0.53
N ASP A 14 2.66 -2.37 -0.89
CA ASP A 14 2.98 -2.80 -2.25
C ASP A 14 1.82 -3.65 -2.75
N CYS A 15 1.06 -3.12 -3.70
CA CYS A 15 -0.10 -3.79 -4.28
C CYS A 15 0.27 -4.31 -5.66
N GLY A 16 0.56 -5.60 -5.74
CA GLY A 16 0.84 -6.29 -6.99
C GLY A 16 -0.42 -6.84 -7.62
N THR A 17 -0.23 -7.65 -8.65
CA THR A 17 -1.34 -8.28 -9.39
C THR A 17 -2.09 -9.29 -8.51
N ASN A 18 -1.37 -10.01 -7.66
CA ASN A 18 -1.92 -11.10 -6.85
C ASN A 18 -2.09 -10.75 -5.39
N SER A 19 -1.18 -9.97 -4.82
CA SER A 19 -1.10 -9.79 -3.38
C SER A 19 -0.92 -8.33 -3.03
N ILE A 20 -1.30 -8.00 -1.81
CA ILE A 20 -1.03 -6.70 -1.22
C ILE A 20 -0.17 -6.92 0.03
N ARG A 21 0.90 -6.17 0.14
CA ARG A 21 1.89 -6.33 1.21
C ARG A 21 1.99 -5.05 2.02
N LEU A 22 2.22 -5.22 3.31
CA LEU A 22 2.47 -4.11 4.22
C LEU A 22 3.81 -4.33 4.92
N LEU A 23 4.62 -3.30 4.93
CA LEU A 23 5.79 -3.22 5.79
C LEU A 23 5.68 -1.97 6.64
N VAL A 24 5.78 -2.14 7.95
CA VAL A 24 5.99 -1.00 8.86
C VAL A 24 7.39 -1.14 9.42
N ALA A 25 8.19 -0.11 9.30
CA ALA A 25 9.60 -0.16 9.70
C ALA A 25 10.02 1.15 10.35
N ASP A 26 11.02 1.04 11.21
CA ASP A 26 11.72 2.19 11.77
C ASP A 26 12.95 2.46 10.94
N ILE A 27 13.12 3.71 10.51
CA ILE A 27 14.29 4.16 9.75
C ILE A 27 15.15 4.97 10.71
N ASP A 28 16.43 4.59 10.80
CA ASP A 28 17.41 5.37 11.54
C ASP A 28 17.87 6.52 10.64
N ARG A 29 17.55 7.75 11.03
CA ARG A 29 17.85 8.93 10.22
C ARG A 29 19.35 9.18 10.04
N ALA A 30 20.15 8.69 10.98
CA ALA A 30 21.61 8.87 10.91
C ALA A 30 22.28 7.90 9.95
N THR A 31 21.79 6.66 9.88
CA THR A 31 22.44 5.60 9.11
C THR A 31 21.63 5.11 7.93
N GLY A 32 20.32 5.40 7.90
CA GLY A 32 19.41 4.86 6.90
C GLY A 32 19.00 3.41 7.16
N ALA A 33 19.45 2.82 8.26
CA ALA A 33 19.13 1.42 8.58
C ALA A 33 17.64 1.25 8.86
N LEU A 34 17.09 0.13 8.37
CA LEU A 34 15.68 -0.23 8.57
C LEU A 34 15.56 -1.33 9.60
N THR A 35 14.59 -1.20 10.50
CA THR A 35 14.21 -2.27 11.41
C THR A 35 12.74 -2.56 11.22
N ASP A 36 12.41 -3.80 10.84
CA ASP A 36 11.02 -4.19 10.60
C ASP A 36 10.23 -4.19 11.91
N VAL A 37 9.08 -3.55 11.89
CA VAL A 37 8.13 -3.56 13.01
C VAL A 37 7.00 -4.54 12.73
N LEU A 38 6.48 -4.54 11.50
CA LEU A 38 5.38 -5.42 11.10
C LEU A 38 5.50 -5.71 9.62
N ARG A 39 5.30 -6.98 9.25
CA ARG A 39 5.17 -7.40 7.84
C ARG A 39 3.90 -8.19 7.69
N ARG A 40 3.13 -7.88 6.62
CA ARG A 40 1.93 -8.63 6.28
C ARG A 40 1.86 -8.83 4.78
N MET A 41 1.17 -9.89 4.37
CA MET A 41 0.88 -10.17 2.96
C MET A 41 -0.47 -10.88 2.90
N GLU A 42 -1.33 -10.42 1.98
CA GLU A 42 -2.62 -11.04 1.73
C GLU A 42 -2.82 -11.22 0.23
N ILE A 43 -3.45 -12.31 -0.16
CA ILE A 43 -3.79 -12.58 -1.55
C ILE A 43 -5.12 -11.93 -1.86
N VAL A 44 -5.12 -10.96 -2.76
CA VAL A 44 -6.34 -10.20 -3.12
C VAL A 44 -6.71 -10.35 -4.59
N ARG A 45 -5.77 -10.79 -5.43
CA ARG A 45 -5.97 -11.05 -6.85
C ARG A 45 -6.54 -9.86 -7.61
N LEU A 46 -5.95 -8.69 -7.40
CA LEU A 46 -6.44 -7.46 -8.02
C LEU A 46 -6.42 -7.54 -9.54
N GLY A 47 -5.43 -8.23 -10.11
CA GLY A 47 -5.30 -8.37 -11.56
C GLY A 47 -6.17 -9.45 -12.17
N TYR A 48 -6.97 -10.18 -11.37
CA TYR A 48 -7.77 -11.27 -11.89
C TYR A 48 -8.75 -10.78 -12.95
N GLY A 49 -8.67 -11.38 -14.14
CA GLY A 49 -9.59 -11.07 -15.23
C GLY A 49 -9.38 -9.74 -15.93
N VAL A 50 -8.41 -8.91 -15.50
CA VAL A 50 -8.20 -7.59 -16.11
C VAL A 50 -7.83 -7.72 -17.59
N ASP A 51 -7.01 -8.71 -17.97
CA ASP A 51 -6.63 -8.90 -19.36
C ASP A 51 -7.83 -9.23 -20.26
N ARG A 52 -8.86 -9.85 -19.72
CA ARG A 52 -10.04 -10.25 -20.49
C ARG A 52 -11.07 -9.15 -20.55
N THR A 53 -11.24 -8.42 -19.47
CA THR A 53 -12.35 -7.45 -19.33
C THR A 53 -11.87 -6.00 -19.42
N GLY A 54 -10.59 -5.75 -19.20
CA GLY A 54 -10.07 -4.39 -19.09
C GLY A 54 -10.50 -3.66 -17.81
N ARG A 55 -11.07 -4.40 -16.86
CA ARG A 55 -11.57 -3.83 -15.61
C ARG A 55 -11.09 -4.66 -14.43
N ILE A 56 -10.92 -3.99 -13.27
CA ILE A 56 -10.68 -4.70 -12.02
C ILE A 56 -11.98 -5.35 -11.61
N ASP A 57 -11.92 -6.65 -11.30
CA ASP A 57 -13.08 -7.40 -10.83
C ASP A 57 -13.65 -6.75 -9.57
N PRO A 58 -14.99 -6.58 -9.46
CA PRO A 58 -15.59 -5.93 -8.30
C PRO A 58 -15.26 -6.60 -6.98
N ASP A 59 -15.20 -7.94 -6.92
CA ASP A 59 -14.84 -8.64 -5.69
C ASP A 59 -13.37 -8.42 -5.33
N ALA A 60 -12.49 -8.42 -6.33
CA ALA A 60 -11.08 -8.13 -6.11
C ALA A 60 -10.88 -6.69 -5.63
N MET A 61 -11.63 -5.75 -6.19
CA MET A 61 -11.62 -4.37 -5.74
C MET A 61 -12.02 -4.28 -4.27
N ARG A 62 -13.11 -4.93 -3.88
CA ARG A 62 -13.58 -4.93 -2.49
C ARG A 62 -12.54 -5.50 -1.54
N ARG A 63 -11.94 -6.64 -1.91
CA ARG A 63 -10.93 -7.29 -1.08
C ARG A 63 -9.72 -6.38 -0.89
N THR A 64 -9.26 -5.78 -1.97
CA THR A 64 -8.07 -4.93 -1.95
C THR A 64 -8.30 -3.67 -1.14
N LEU A 65 -9.45 -3.02 -1.30
CA LEU A 65 -9.76 -1.81 -0.54
C LEU A 65 -10.01 -2.10 0.93
N ALA A 66 -10.60 -3.26 1.24
CA ALA A 66 -10.79 -3.69 2.63
C ALA A 66 -9.43 -3.89 3.30
N MET A 67 -8.49 -4.56 2.61
CA MET A 67 -7.14 -4.74 3.15
C MET A 67 -6.39 -3.42 3.26
N SER A 68 -6.60 -2.52 2.32
CA SER A 68 -6.00 -1.18 2.38
C SER A 68 -6.44 -0.44 3.63
N ARG A 69 -7.73 -0.51 3.97
CA ARG A 69 -8.25 0.11 5.19
C ARG A 69 -7.67 -0.53 6.44
N GLU A 70 -7.54 -1.86 6.44
CA GLU A 70 -6.95 -2.57 7.58
C GLU A 70 -5.48 -2.20 7.75
N TYR A 71 -4.72 -2.13 6.67
CA TYR A 71 -3.32 -1.74 6.72
C TYR A 71 -3.16 -0.29 7.19
N ALA A 72 -4.03 0.61 6.72
CA ALA A 72 -4.02 2.00 7.19
C ALA A 72 -4.27 2.07 8.70
N GLY A 73 -5.22 1.27 9.20
CA GLY A 73 -5.50 1.19 10.63
C GLY A 73 -4.31 0.69 11.43
N GLN A 74 -3.59 -0.30 10.92
CA GLN A 74 -2.38 -0.82 11.57
C GLN A 74 -1.26 0.20 11.57
N CYS A 75 -1.05 0.91 10.46
CA CYS A 75 -0.07 2.00 10.42
C CYS A 75 -0.40 3.07 11.46
N ALA A 76 -1.67 3.43 11.59
CA ALA A 76 -2.11 4.41 12.58
C ALA A 76 -1.87 3.92 14.00
N SER A 77 -2.25 2.68 14.30
CA SER A 77 -2.06 2.07 15.62
C SER A 77 -0.60 2.00 16.02
N LEU A 78 0.28 1.77 15.05
CA LEU A 78 1.72 1.67 15.29
C LEU A 78 2.42 3.03 15.28
N GLY A 79 1.69 4.10 15.01
CA GLY A 79 2.25 5.44 15.04
C GLY A 79 3.11 5.79 13.84
N ALA A 80 2.84 5.20 12.68
CA ALA A 80 3.57 5.55 11.46
C ALA A 80 3.36 7.03 11.14
N GLU A 81 4.44 7.72 10.78
CA GLU A 81 4.39 9.14 10.45
C GLU A 81 3.97 9.38 9.01
N GLY A 82 4.19 8.41 8.14
CA GLY A 82 3.79 8.49 6.75
C GLY A 82 3.66 7.10 6.16
N VAL A 83 2.95 7.00 5.04
CA VAL A 83 2.74 5.73 4.35
C VAL A 83 2.88 5.97 2.85
N ARG A 84 3.60 5.10 2.16
CA ARG A 84 3.64 5.07 0.70
C ARG A 84 2.85 3.88 0.21
N PHE A 85 2.19 4.06 -0.92
CA PHE A 85 1.41 3.00 -1.55
C PHE A 85 1.86 2.87 -3.01
N ALA A 86 2.49 1.75 -3.35
CA ALA A 86 2.93 1.46 -4.71
C ALA A 86 2.00 0.41 -5.32
N ALA A 87 1.63 0.61 -6.57
CA ALA A 87 0.75 -0.29 -7.30
C ALA A 87 1.28 -0.59 -8.68
N THR A 88 0.94 -1.76 -9.22
CA THR A 88 1.35 -2.14 -10.56
C THR A 88 0.51 -1.44 -11.62
N SER A 89 0.97 -1.52 -12.89
CA SER A 89 0.30 -0.89 -14.02
C SER A 89 -1.12 -1.40 -14.25
N ALA A 90 -1.46 -2.61 -13.80
CA ALA A 90 -2.83 -3.12 -13.92
C ALA A 90 -3.83 -2.20 -13.24
N SER A 91 -3.44 -1.59 -12.12
CA SER A 91 -4.28 -0.65 -11.38
C SER A 91 -4.49 0.66 -12.14
N ARG A 92 -3.50 1.07 -12.95
CA ARG A 92 -3.59 2.31 -13.73
C ARG A 92 -4.43 2.14 -14.99
N ASP A 93 -4.27 1.00 -15.67
CA ASP A 93 -4.79 0.82 -17.03
C ASP A 93 -6.22 0.29 -17.07
N ALA A 94 -6.74 -0.20 -15.96
CA ALA A 94 -8.10 -0.72 -15.90
C ALA A 94 -9.12 0.41 -16.10
N ALA A 95 -10.25 0.09 -16.73
CA ALA A 95 -11.30 1.06 -16.99
C ALA A 95 -11.84 1.70 -15.70
N ASN A 96 -11.83 0.96 -14.60
CA ASN A 96 -12.28 1.44 -13.29
C ASN A 96 -11.12 1.77 -12.35
N ALA A 97 -9.96 2.14 -12.91
CA ALA A 97 -8.79 2.51 -12.10
C ALA A 97 -9.07 3.69 -11.18
N ALA A 98 -9.89 4.65 -11.61
CA ALA A 98 -10.23 5.81 -10.79
C ALA A 98 -10.92 5.41 -9.48
N GLU A 99 -11.75 4.37 -9.50
CA GLU A 99 -12.39 3.84 -8.30
C GLU A 99 -11.35 3.27 -7.32
N PHE A 100 -10.36 2.55 -7.84
CA PHE A 100 -9.27 2.03 -7.03
C PHE A 100 -8.48 3.16 -6.38
N VAL A 101 -8.09 4.16 -7.17
CA VAL A 101 -7.32 5.31 -6.67
C VAL A 101 -8.10 6.05 -5.58
N ALA A 102 -9.39 6.31 -5.83
CA ALA A 102 -10.23 6.99 -4.85
C ALA A 102 -10.36 6.20 -3.55
N GLY A 103 -10.50 4.88 -3.66
CA GLY A 103 -10.61 4.01 -2.49
C GLY A 103 -9.33 3.99 -1.66
N VAL A 104 -8.17 3.96 -2.31
CA VAL A 104 -6.88 3.99 -1.61
C VAL A 104 -6.67 5.35 -0.94
N ARG A 105 -6.96 6.44 -1.64
CA ARG A 105 -6.84 7.78 -1.05
C ARG A 105 -7.74 7.94 0.17
N ASP A 106 -8.94 7.40 0.11
CA ASP A 106 -9.87 7.43 1.23
C ASP A 106 -9.34 6.60 2.41
N ALA A 107 -8.85 5.39 2.14
CA ALA A 107 -8.33 4.49 3.17
C ALA A 107 -7.14 5.11 3.93
N PHE A 108 -6.28 5.82 3.22
CA PHE A 108 -5.07 6.42 3.79
C PHE A 108 -5.17 7.94 3.93
N ALA A 109 -6.39 8.47 4.05
CA ALA A 109 -6.63 9.92 4.07
C ALA A 109 -5.84 10.62 5.18
N ARG A 110 -5.73 10.01 6.35
CA ARG A 110 -4.99 10.61 7.48
C ARG A 110 -3.50 10.79 7.18
N PHE A 111 -2.96 10.02 6.25
CA PHE A 111 -1.55 10.11 5.86
C PHE A 111 -1.35 10.94 4.59
N GLY A 112 -2.42 11.34 3.92
CA GLY A 112 -2.35 12.04 2.65
C GLY A 112 -1.76 11.21 1.52
N THR A 113 -1.84 9.89 1.63
CA THR A 113 -1.22 8.96 0.67
C THR A 113 -1.99 8.90 -0.64
N VAL A 114 -1.26 8.94 -1.75
CA VAL A 114 -1.80 8.73 -3.10
C VAL A 114 -1.08 7.53 -3.71
N PRO A 115 -1.80 6.62 -4.38
CA PRO A 115 -1.13 5.49 -5.02
C PRO A 115 -0.12 5.95 -6.06
N GLU A 116 1.07 5.34 -6.01
CA GLU A 116 2.11 5.53 -7.02
C GLU A 116 2.15 4.30 -7.90
N VAL A 117 2.10 4.49 -9.21
CA VAL A 117 2.15 3.35 -10.14
C VAL A 117 3.59 3.10 -10.54
N ILE A 118 4.05 1.87 -10.32
CA ILE A 118 5.38 1.43 -10.76
C ILE A 118 5.24 0.62 -12.03
N THR A 119 6.25 0.71 -12.91
CA THR A 119 6.24 -0.05 -14.15
C THR A 119 6.59 -1.51 -13.88
N GLY A 120 6.06 -2.41 -14.73
CA GLY A 120 6.18 -3.84 -14.49
C GLY A 120 7.60 -4.39 -14.61
N ASP A 121 8.53 -3.63 -15.14
CA ASP A 121 9.93 -4.03 -15.31
C ASP A 121 10.83 -3.53 -14.18
N GLU A 122 10.27 -3.04 -13.12
CA GLU A 122 11.03 -2.59 -11.94
C GLU A 122 11.10 -3.65 -10.83
#